data_aa7a49103e9a67974085f3583172ff05
#
_entry.id   aa7a49103e9a67974085f3583172ff05
#
_cell.length_a   1.000
_cell.length_b   1.000
_cell.length_c   1.000
_cell.angle_alpha   90.00
_cell.angle_beta   90.00
_cell.angle_gamma   90.00
#
_symmetry.space_group_name_H-M   'P 1'
#
loop_
_entity.id
_entity.type
_entity.pdbx_description
1 polymer ?
#
loop_
_entity_poly.entity_id
_entity_poly.type
_entity_poly.pdbx_seq_one_letter_code
_entity_poly.pdbx_strand_id
1 'polypeptide(L)'
;GPEDDNEWLPKIEERLQKHDFLRVLWLPHTDKGYVITGDKIDPNTAINEDLGPKYLKHRRTASKVLYKYTHVFPWITAIANKLLYRAFFSARKEHKGSLYQATVTKSRGATLELAEWTIGLELFPKVFEELKTEINKWSNKSFIHIPMDIRFVYKDTSWLSYAYGKDTVTMGCVSRNAATADTYEAFKSIEKIFLKYGGKPHWGKRFMAKDAEISKIYDKWEDFKLLRRKLDPTNKFLNPYLTELFNEKTNN
;
A
#
# COMPACT_ATOMS: atom_id res chain seq x y z
N GLY A 1 11.22 12.70 6.72
CA GLY A 1 12.67 12.47 6.59
C GLY A 1 13.05 11.00 6.56
N PRO A 2 14.29 10.68 6.22
CA PRO A 2 14.83 9.33 6.26
C PRO A 2 15.03 8.86 7.69
N GLU A 3 14.67 7.62 8.00
CA GLU A 3 14.91 6.97 9.29
C GLU A 3 15.15 5.48 9.10
N ASP A 4 15.93 4.88 9.99
CA ASP A 4 16.09 3.42 10.02
C ASP A 4 14.84 2.74 10.61
N ASP A 5 14.60 1.48 10.23
CA ASP A 5 13.38 0.77 10.66
C ASP A 5 13.28 0.67 12.19
N ASN A 6 14.41 0.51 12.89
CA ASN A 6 14.47 0.48 14.34
C ASN A 6 14.25 1.85 15.01
N GLU A 7 14.26 2.94 14.26
CA GLU A 7 14.04 4.30 14.75
C GLU A 7 12.58 4.73 14.56
N TRP A 8 12.01 4.50 13.36
CA TRP A 8 10.66 5.00 13.07
C TRP A 8 9.55 4.07 13.58
N LEU A 9 9.78 2.76 13.52
CA LEU A 9 8.75 1.77 13.88
C LEU A 9 8.28 1.90 15.35
N PRO A 10 9.16 2.05 16.35
CA PRO A 10 8.74 2.25 17.74
C PRO A 10 8.03 3.58 18.01
N LYS A 11 8.17 4.57 17.14
CA LYS A 11 7.63 5.93 17.33
C LYS A 11 6.29 6.16 16.64
N ILE A 12 5.67 5.13 16.09
CA ILE A 12 4.42 5.27 15.32
C ILE A 12 3.30 5.81 16.19
N GLU A 13 3.05 5.20 17.34
CA GLU A 13 1.96 5.63 18.24
C GLU A 13 2.13 7.06 18.74
N GLU A 14 3.34 7.43 19.16
CA GLU A 14 3.68 8.82 19.54
C GLU A 14 3.37 9.79 18.40
N ARG A 15 3.76 9.44 17.17
CA ARG A 15 3.56 10.30 15.99
C ARG A 15 2.10 10.43 15.59
N LEU A 16 1.32 9.35 15.71
CA LEU A 16 -0.12 9.40 15.46
C LEU A 16 -0.86 10.28 16.46
N GLN A 17 -0.38 10.36 17.70
CA GLN A 17 -0.93 11.30 18.70
C GLN A 17 -0.53 12.75 18.45
N LYS A 18 0.65 12.97 17.89
CA LYS A 18 1.26 14.28 17.73
C LYS A 18 0.90 14.97 16.41
N HIS A 19 0.66 14.23 15.35
CA HIS A 19 0.49 14.75 14.00
C HIS A 19 -0.85 14.39 13.39
N ASP A 20 -1.41 15.29 12.59
CA ASP A 20 -2.66 15.06 11.84
C ASP A 20 -2.50 14.02 10.71
N PHE A 21 -1.27 13.80 10.24
CA PHE A 21 -0.97 12.90 9.14
C PHE A 21 0.35 12.17 9.34
N LEU A 22 0.33 10.87 9.12
CA LEU A 22 1.52 10.02 9.12
C LEU A 22 1.50 9.07 7.93
N ARG A 23 2.63 8.99 7.24
CA ARG A 23 2.86 8.07 6.13
C ARG A 23 4.33 7.66 6.10
N VAL A 24 4.61 6.41 5.78
CA VAL A 24 5.96 5.93 5.58
C VAL A 24 6.11 5.34 4.18
N LEU A 25 7.12 5.79 3.45
CA LEU A 25 7.55 5.17 2.21
C LEU A 25 8.72 4.25 2.53
N TRP A 26 8.45 2.98 2.72
CA TRP A 26 9.47 2.00 3.02
C TRP A 26 10.06 1.43 1.74
N LEU A 27 11.39 1.46 1.61
CA LEU A 27 12.08 0.94 0.44
C LEU A 27 12.55 -0.49 0.72
N PRO A 28 12.03 -1.49 0.03
CA PRO A 28 12.48 -2.88 0.18
C PRO A 28 13.98 -3.04 0.05
N HIS A 29 14.57 -3.92 0.86
CA HIS A 29 16.00 -4.24 0.90
C HIS A 29 16.94 -3.11 1.37
N THR A 30 16.41 -2.07 2.03
CA THR A 30 17.23 -0.95 2.53
C THR A 30 17.21 -0.80 4.04
N ASP A 31 16.29 -1.46 4.74
CA ASP A 31 16.01 -1.28 6.17
C ASP A 31 15.72 0.18 6.56
N LYS A 32 15.12 0.92 5.61
CA LYS A 32 14.88 2.35 5.76
C LYS A 32 13.49 2.75 5.28
N GLY A 33 12.85 3.61 6.10
CA GLY A 33 11.63 4.31 5.77
C GLY A 33 11.90 5.80 5.52
N TYR A 34 11.13 6.40 4.62
CA TYR A 34 11.01 7.85 4.53
C TYR A 34 9.73 8.26 5.22
N VAL A 35 9.86 8.75 6.45
CA VAL A 35 8.74 9.12 7.31
C VAL A 35 8.24 10.51 6.94
N ILE A 36 6.95 10.63 6.72
CA ILE A 36 6.26 11.86 6.35
C ILE A 36 5.22 12.13 7.42
N THR A 37 5.42 13.18 8.18
CA THR A 37 4.42 13.73 9.09
C THR A 37 3.86 15.03 8.51
N GLY A 38 2.64 15.37 8.85
CA GLY A 38 2.01 16.60 8.41
C GLY A 38 1.01 17.10 9.44
N ASP A 39 0.94 18.42 9.56
CA ASP A 39 0.05 19.10 10.50
C ASP A 39 -0.72 20.18 9.75
N LYS A 40 -1.94 20.43 10.17
CA LYS A 40 -2.73 21.57 9.68
C LYS A 40 -2.07 22.86 10.15
N ILE A 41 -1.95 23.81 9.27
CA ILE A 41 -1.43 25.14 9.54
C ILE A 41 -2.51 26.19 9.28
N ASP A 42 -2.32 27.38 9.83
CA ASP A 42 -3.20 28.51 9.56
C ASP A 42 -3.30 28.77 8.04
N PRO A 43 -4.52 28.92 7.48
CA PRO A 43 -4.71 29.19 6.05
C PRO A 43 -3.97 30.43 5.53
N ASN A 44 -3.67 31.39 6.39
CA ASN A 44 -2.93 32.60 6.05
C ASN A 44 -1.40 32.42 6.12
N THR A 45 -0.91 31.24 6.52
CA THR A 45 0.52 30.97 6.55
C THR A 45 1.09 30.99 5.15
N ALA A 46 2.19 31.72 4.95
CA ALA A 46 2.89 31.72 3.68
C ALA A 46 3.31 30.31 3.27
N ILE A 47 2.90 29.90 2.08
CA ILE A 47 3.30 28.61 1.50
C ILE A 47 4.64 28.76 0.79
N ASN A 48 5.52 27.78 0.94
CA ASN A 48 6.70 27.67 0.11
C ASN A 48 6.34 26.96 -1.19
N GLU A 49 7.03 27.31 -2.25
CA GLU A 49 6.85 26.63 -3.53
C GLU A 49 7.07 25.12 -3.39
N ASP A 50 6.26 24.34 -4.09
CA ASP A 50 6.36 22.90 -4.19
C ASP A 50 7.80 22.48 -4.52
N LEU A 51 8.17 21.25 -4.12
CA LEU A 51 9.42 20.56 -4.53
C LEU A 51 9.61 20.49 -6.06
N GLY A 52 9.03 21.39 -6.75
CA GLY A 52 9.04 21.70 -8.15
C GLY A 52 8.75 20.52 -9.10
N PRO A 53 8.02 20.78 -10.17
CA PRO A 53 7.74 19.77 -11.20
C PRO A 53 9.00 19.05 -11.73
N LYS A 54 10.14 19.76 -11.74
CA LYS A 54 11.44 19.22 -12.19
C LYS A 54 11.94 18.08 -11.32
N TYR A 55 11.95 18.25 -10.00
CA TYR A 55 12.41 17.19 -9.07
C TYR A 55 11.56 15.92 -9.18
N LEU A 56 10.23 16.08 -9.20
CA LEU A 56 9.32 14.96 -9.37
C LEU A 56 9.50 14.27 -10.73
N LYS A 57 9.74 15.02 -11.78
CA LYS A 57 10.02 14.49 -13.13
C LYS A 57 11.32 13.67 -13.13
N HIS A 58 12.39 14.18 -12.56
CA HIS A 58 13.67 13.47 -12.50
C HIS A 58 13.56 12.18 -11.68
N ARG A 59 12.94 12.22 -10.49
CA ARG A 59 12.68 11.03 -9.67
C ARG A 59 11.88 9.97 -10.42
N ARG A 60 10.84 10.37 -11.13
CA ARG A 60 10.02 9.45 -11.94
C ARG A 60 10.79 8.82 -13.08
N THR A 61 11.56 9.62 -13.80
CA THR A 61 12.36 9.13 -14.92
C THR A 61 13.41 8.15 -14.44
N ALA A 62 14.19 8.49 -13.41
CA ALA A 62 15.17 7.61 -12.81
C ALA A 62 14.55 6.29 -12.31
N SER A 63 13.42 6.38 -11.61
CA SER A 63 12.69 5.19 -11.16
C SER A 63 12.22 4.32 -12.33
N LYS A 64 11.67 4.91 -13.40
CA LYS A 64 11.25 4.15 -14.57
C LYS A 64 12.40 3.41 -15.23
N VAL A 65 13.52 4.07 -15.40
CA VAL A 65 14.71 3.48 -16.03
C VAL A 65 15.25 2.35 -15.17
N LEU A 66 15.48 2.59 -13.89
CA LEU A 66 15.99 1.58 -12.97
C LEU A 66 15.07 0.36 -12.90
N TYR A 67 13.77 0.57 -12.75
CA TYR A 67 12.83 -0.55 -12.67
C TYR A 67 12.62 -1.28 -13.99
N LYS A 68 12.89 -0.65 -15.13
CA LYS A 68 12.98 -1.37 -16.41
C LYS A 68 14.14 -2.38 -16.40
N TYR A 69 15.29 -1.98 -15.86
CA TYR A 69 16.43 -2.89 -15.75
C TYR A 69 16.22 -3.98 -14.70
N THR A 70 15.58 -3.70 -13.58
CA THR A 70 15.27 -4.73 -12.57
C THR A 70 14.27 -5.76 -13.10
N HIS A 71 13.47 -5.42 -14.11
CA HIS A 71 12.62 -6.39 -14.77
C HIS A 71 13.40 -7.41 -15.60
N VAL A 72 14.45 -6.96 -16.28
CA VAL A 72 15.33 -7.83 -17.09
C VAL A 72 16.34 -8.56 -16.20
N PHE A 73 16.87 -7.87 -15.19
CA PHE A 73 17.88 -8.36 -14.26
C PHE A 73 17.38 -8.29 -12.81
N PRO A 74 16.53 -9.22 -12.37
CA PRO A 74 15.87 -9.16 -11.06
C PRO A 74 16.82 -8.99 -9.88
N TRP A 75 17.97 -9.59 -9.93
CA TRP A 75 18.98 -9.57 -8.88
C TRP A 75 19.55 -8.17 -8.55
N ILE A 76 19.38 -7.18 -9.44
CA ILE A 76 19.82 -5.81 -9.15
C ILE A 76 18.79 -5.00 -8.33
N THR A 77 17.63 -5.55 -7.98
CA THR A 77 16.54 -4.81 -7.31
C THR A 77 17.00 -4.16 -6.01
N ALA A 78 17.71 -4.89 -5.16
CA ALA A 78 18.21 -4.37 -3.90
C ALA A 78 19.19 -3.19 -4.12
N ILE A 79 20.06 -3.30 -5.12
CA ILE A 79 21.00 -2.23 -5.50
C ILE A 79 20.23 -1.02 -6.02
N ALA A 80 19.26 -1.24 -6.91
CA ALA A 80 18.43 -0.17 -7.46
C ALA A 80 17.67 0.60 -6.36
N ASN A 81 17.10 -0.10 -5.39
CA ASN A 81 16.42 0.54 -4.26
C ASN A 81 17.37 1.34 -3.37
N LYS A 82 18.58 0.83 -3.10
CA LYS A 82 19.61 1.57 -2.36
C LYS A 82 20.05 2.85 -3.10
N LEU A 83 20.22 2.77 -4.42
CA LEU A 83 20.55 3.93 -5.24
C LEU A 83 19.41 4.97 -5.26
N LEU A 84 18.17 4.52 -5.41
CA LEU A 84 16.99 5.41 -5.35
C LEU A 84 16.85 6.07 -3.99
N TYR A 85 17.07 5.31 -2.91
CA TYR A 85 17.06 5.87 -1.57
C TYR A 85 18.10 7.00 -1.44
N ARG A 86 19.35 6.73 -1.79
CA ARG A 86 20.42 7.72 -1.73
C ARG A 86 20.13 8.98 -2.56
N ALA A 87 19.60 8.79 -3.78
CA ALA A 87 19.35 9.90 -4.71
C ALA A 87 18.16 10.78 -4.33
N PHE A 88 17.10 10.20 -3.72
CA PHE A 88 15.83 10.91 -3.59
C PHE A 88 15.22 10.91 -2.18
N PHE A 89 15.68 10.05 -1.30
CA PHE A 89 15.11 9.85 0.03
C PHE A 89 16.11 10.00 1.18
N SER A 90 17.34 10.40 0.89
CA SER A 90 18.40 10.54 1.93
C SER A 90 18.37 11.86 2.69
N ALA A 91 17.60 12.85 2.23
CA ALA A 91 17.53 14.16 2.85
C ALA A 91 16.13 14.45 3.39
N ARG A 92 16.08 15.09 4.57
CA ARG A 92 14.84 15.66 5.12
C ARG A 92 14.35 16.78 4.23
N LYS A 93 13.03 16.82 4.01
CA LYS A 93 12.36 17.86 3.23
C LYS A 93 11.17 18.37 4.02
N GLU A 94 10.95 19.66 3.94
CA GLU A 94 9.80 20.33 4.52
C GLU A 94 9.03 21.06 3.42
N HIS A 95 7.72 20.94 3.44
CA HIS A 95 6.83 21.54 2.46
C HIS A 95 5.61 22.12 3.17
N LYS A 96 5.21 23.33 2.76
CA LYS A 96 3.97 23.99 3.19
C LYS A 96 3.11 24.27 1.98
N GLY A 97 1.92 23.72 1.95
CA GLY A 97 1.02 23.88 0.82
C GLY A 97 -0.34 23.22 1.04
N SER A 98 -1.17 23.17 0.04
CA SER A 98 -2.46 22.49 0.13
C SER A 98 -2.27 20.97 0.24
N LEU A 99 -3.20 20.29 0.90
CA LEU A 99 -3.23 18.83 0.96
C LEU A 99 -3.24 18.22 -0.45
N TYR A 100 -3.92 18.85 -1.40
CA TYR A 100 -3.93 18.42 -2.79
C TYR A 100 -2.52 18.43 -3.39
N GLN A 101 -1.75 19.49 -3.22
CA GLN A 101 -0.37 19.56 -3.73
C GLN A 101 0.55 18.55 -3.05
N ALA A 102 0.37 18.35 -1.73
CA ALA A 102 1.17 17.39 -0.97
C ALA A 102 0.89 15.93 -1.33
N THR A 103 -0.34 15.60 -1.73
CA THR A 103 -0.78 14.22 -1.94
C THR A 103 -0.91 13.80 -3.40
N VAL A 104 -1.07 14.76 -4.31
CA VAL A 104 -1.26 14.44 -5.74
C VAL A 104 -0.03 13.79 -6.34
N THR A 105 -0.19 12.56 -6.75
CA THR A 105 0.75 11.86 -7.60
C THR A 105 0.19 11.75 -9.02
N LYS A 106 0.81 12.43 -9.97
CA LYS A 106 0.44 12.25 -11.39
C LYS A 106 0.69 10.80 -11.82
N SER A 107 -0.15 10.28 -12.71
CA SER A 107 0.00 8.93 -13.27
C SER A 107 1.45 8.64 -13.69
N ARG A 108 1.92 7.46 -13.34
CA ARG A 108 3.31 7.05 -13.62
C ARG A 108 3.50 6.56 -15.06
N GLY A 109 2.40 6.38 -15.81
CA GLY A 109 2.45 5.89 -17.20
C GLY A 109 3.19 4.56 -17.37
N ALA A 110 3.13 3.69 -16.37
CA ALA A 110 3.70 2.35 -16.41
C ALA A 110 2.64 1.34 -15.98
N THR A 111 2.64 0.18 -16.61
CA THR A 111 1.81 -0.95 -16.16
C THR A 111 2.40 -1.45 -14.85
N LEU A 112 1.64 -1.35 -13.79
CA LEU A 112 2.01 -1.80 -12.46
C LEU A 112 0.92 -2.74 -11.95
N GLU A 113 1.33 -3.80 -11.30
CA GLU A 113 0.45 -4.58 -10.45
C GLU A 113 0.61 -4.13 -9.01
N LEU A 114 -0.50 -3.97 -8.34
CA LEU A 114 -0.59 -3.47 -6.99
C LEU A 114 -1.40 -4.44 -6.16
N ALA A 115 -0.83 -4.90 -5.07
CA ALA A 115 -1.55 -5.50 -3.96
C ALA A 115 -1.46 -4.53 -2.77
N GLU A 116 -2.56 -4.25 -2.13
CA GLU A 116 -2.58 -3.45 -0.90
C GLU A 116 -3.47 -4.13 0.11
N TRP A 117 -2.96 -4.28 1.30
CA TRP A 117 -3.62 -4.94 2.41
C TRP A 117 -3.61 -4.05 3.64
N THR A 118 -4.58 -4.25 4.48
CA THR A 118 -4.78 -3.48 5.71
C THR A 118 -4.79 -4.41 6.89
N ILE A 119 -4.11 -4.02 7.96
CA ILE A 119 -4.03 -4.77 9.22
C ILE A 119 -4.40 -3.85 10.39
N GLY A 120 -4.85 -4.41 11.51
CA GLY A 120 -5.00 -3.63 12.75
C GLY A 120 -3.69 -3.00 13.19
N LEU A 121 -3.77 -1.76 13.67
CA LEU A 121 -2.58 -0.99 14.08
C LEU A 121 -1.75 -1.74 15.12
N GLU A 122 -2.40 -2.42 16.04
CA GLU A 122 -1.77 -3.20 17.12
C GLU A 122 -0.92 -4.38 16.62
N LEU A 123 -1.23 -4.90 15.44
CA LEU A 123 -0.51 -6.03 14.83
C LEU A 123 0.58 -5.56 13.86
N PHE A 124 0.61 -4.27 13.55
CA PHE A 124 1.47 -3.75 12.49
C PHE A 124 2.96 -4.08 12.65
N PRO A 125 3.61 -3.87 13.83
CA PRO A 125 5.03 -4.17 13.96
C PRO A 125 5.35 -5.63 13.65
N LYS A 126 4.53 -6.56 14.15
CA LYS A 126 4.71 -8.00 13.93
C LYS A 126 4.53 -8.40 12.47
N VAL A 127 3.48 -7.89 11.84
CA VAL A 127 3.16 -8.18 10.43
C VAL A 127 4.22 -7.56 9.51
N PHE A 128 4.68 -6.35 9.82
CA PHE A 128 5.72 -5.69 9.05
C PHE A 128 7.03 -6.47 9.03
N GLU A 129 7.48 -6.99 10.17
CA GLU A 129 8.70 -7.80 10.25
C GLU A 129 8.56 -9.14 9.48
N GLU A 130 7.39 -9.78 9.56
CA GLU A 130 7.13 -11.00 8.77
C GLU A 130 7.11 -10.71 7.27
N LEU A 131 6.47 -9.61 6.85
CA LEU A 131 6.48 -9.14 5.46
C LEU A 131 7.88 -8.79 4.96
N LYS A 132 8.65 -8.06 5.76
CA LYS A 132 10.04 -7.71 5.46
C LYS A 132 10.88 -8.95 5.22
N THR A 133 10.74 -9.94 6.09
CA THR A 133 11.42 -11.24 5.95
C THR A 133 11.02 -11.94 4.66
N GLU A 134 9.74 -11.97 4.34
CA GLU A 134 9.23 -12.61 3.12
C GLU A 134 9.70 -11.88 1.87
N ILE A 135 9.61 -10.56 1.84
CA ILE A 135 10.09 -9.73 0.73
C ILE A 135 11.59 -9.94 0.47
N ASN A 136 12.38 -10.08 1.52
CA ASN A 136 13.81 -10.31 1.41
C ASN A 136 14.17 -11.66 0.75
N LYS A 137 13.33 -12.70 0.89
CA LYS A 137 13.49 -13.97 0.18
C LYS A 137 13.40 -13.82 -1.34
N TRP A 138 12.67 -12.79 -1.80
CA TRP A 138 12.44 -12.51 -3.23
C TRP A 138 13.46 -11.54 -3.82
N SER A 139 14.50 -11.15 -3.10
CA SER A 139 15.49 -10.16 -3.52
C SER A 139 16.13 -10.45 -4.89
N ASN A 140 16.34 -11.72 -5.22
CA ASN A 140 16.91 -12.16 -6.49
C ASN A 140 15.88 -12.33 -7.62
N LYS A 141 14.59 -12.22 -7.32
CA LYS A 141 13.48 -12.42 -8.25
C LYS A 141 12.71 -11.14 -8.58
N SER A 142 13.20 -9.99 -8.16
CA SER A 142 12.66 -8.66 -8.48
C SER A 142 11.19 -8.46 -8.21
N PHE A 143 10.74 -8.84 -7.05
CA PHE A 143 9.33 -8.83 -6.76
C PHE A 143 8.80 -7.45 -6.38
N ILE A 144 9.30 -6.85 -5.31
CA ILE A 144 8.88 -5.52 -4.87
C ILE A 144 10.03 -4.54 -5.06
N HIS A 145 9.87 -3.62 -5.97
CA HIS A 145 10.93 -2.70 -6.35
C HIS A 145 10.53 -1.22 -6.27
N ILE A 146 9.33 -0.93 -5.78
CA ILE A 146 8.86 0.43 -5.54
C ILE A 146 8.66 0.59 -4.04
N PRO A 147 8.86 1.78 -3.47
CA PRO A 147 8.60 1.98 -2.05
C PRO A 147 7.21 1.47 -1.66
N MET A 148 7.17 0.63 -0.64
CA MET A 148 5.93 0.24 0.00
C MET A 148 5.31 1.48 0.63
N ASP A 149 4.06 1.73 0.32
CA ASP A 149 3.31 2.86 0.86
C ASP A 149 2.57 2.40 2.12
N ILE A 150 3.03 2.86 3.28
CA ILE A 150 2.45 2.54 4.58
C ILE A 150 1.68 3.76 5.05
N ARG A 151 0.38 3.58 5.28
CA ARG A 151 -0.54 4.65 5.70
C ARG A 151 -1.35 4.20 6.91
N PHE A 152 -1.63 5.14 7.79
CA PHE A 152 -2.37 4.95 9.02
C PHE A 152 -3.75 5.55 8.87
N VAL A 153 -4.78 4.78 9.21
CA VAL A 153 -6.19 5.15 8.98
C VAL A 153 -6.98 4.90 10.26
N TYR A 154 -7.66 5.93 10.74
CA TYR A 154 -8.57 5.80 11.88
C TYR A 154 -9.79 4.97 11.54
N LYS A 155 -10.35 4.34 12.58
CA LYS A 155 -11.55 3.52 12.49
C LYS A 155 -12.75 4.28 11.94
N ASP A 156 -13.58 3.57 11.22
CA ASP A 156 -14.89 4.03 10.74
C ASP A 156 -16.00 3.01 11.02
N THR A 157 -17.21 3.30 10.53
CA THR A 157 -18.41 2.47 10.72
C THR A 157 -18.97 1.90 9.41
N SER A 158 -18.26 2.05 8.30
CA SER A 158 -18.70 1.58 6.98
C SER A 158 -18.48 0.08 6.82
N TRP A 159 -19.50 -0.69 6.50
CA TRP A 159 -19.51 -2.16 6.57
C TRP A 159 -18.37 -2.87 5.86
N LEU A 160 -18.05 -2.48 4.65
CA LEU A 160 -16.95 -3.09 3.89
C LEU A 160 -15.67 -2.26 3.90
N SER A 161 -15.58 -1.28 4.80
CA SER A 161 -14.33 -0.58 5.02
C SER A 161 -13.29 -1.52 5.64
N TYR A 162 -12.05 -1.39 5.20
CA TYR A 162 -10.94 -2.06 5.86
C TYR A 162 -10.66 -1.53 7.27
N ALA A 163 -11.11 -0.30 7.58
CA ALA A 163 -10.97 0.33 8.89
C ALA A 163 -12.24 0.18 9.78
N TYR A 164 -13.19 -0.69 9.40
CA TYR A 164 -14.38 -0.91 10.18
C TYR A 164 -14.05 -1.34 11.61
N GLY A 165 -14.45 -0.51 12.57
CA GLY A 165 -14.38 -0.78 14.01
C GLY A 165 -13.00 -0.68 14.67
N LYS A 166 -11.90 -0.52 13.92
CA LYS A 166 -10.54 -0.43 14.48
C LYS A 166 -9.59 0.43 13.66
N ASP A 167 -8.63 1.04 14.35
CA ASP A 167 -7.54 1.76 13.70
C ASP A 167 -6.66 0.79 12.92
N THR A 168 -6.20 1.19 11.76
CA THR A 168 -5.56 0.29 10.81
C THR A 168 -4.35 0.90 10.12
N VAL A 169 -3.51 0.01 9.59
CA VAL A 169 -2.38 0.38 8.74
C VAL A 169 -2.53 -0.30 7.39
N THR A 170 -2.48 0.49 6.31
CA THR A 170 -2.46 -0.05 4.95
C THR A 170 -1.02 -0.19 4.46
N MET A 171 -0.73 -1.28 3.78
CA MET A 171 0.58 -1.57 3.20
C MET A 171 0.43 -1.96 1.73
N GLY A 172 0.93 -1.10 0.86
CA GLY A 172 0.87 -1.28 -0.59
C GLY A 172 2.14 -1.89 -1.17
N CYS A 173 2.04 -3.11 -1.70
CA CYS A 173 3.12 -3.80 -2.38
C CYS A 173 2.98 -3.63 -3.89
N VAL A 174 4.04 -3.23 -4.56
CA VAL A 174 4.00 -2.89 -5.99
C VAL A 174 5.01 -3.71 -6.76
N SER A 175 4.54 -4.43 -7.77
CA SER A 175 5.37 -5.04 -8.79
C SER A 175 5.13 -4.38 -10.16
N ARG A 176 6.16 -4.33 -10.98
CA ARG A 176 6.07 -3.68 -12.29
C ARG A 176 5.40 -4.57 -13.34
N ASN A 177 5.52 -5.87 -13.21
CA ASN A 177 5.01 -6.78 -14.22
C ASN A 177 4.35 -7.99 -13.58
N ALA A 178 3.03 -8.01 -13.66
CA ALA A 178 2.20 -9.09 -13.17
C ALA A 178 2.31 -10.38 -14.00
N ALA A 179 2.89 -10.31 -15.18
CA ALA A 179 2.82 -11.39 -16.15
C ALA A 179 3.81 -12.53 -15.88
N THR A 180 4.65 -12.45 -14.84
CA THR A 180 5.54 -13.56 -14.50
C THR A 180 4.96 -14.42 -13.39
N ALA A 181 5.17 -15.75 -13.48
CA ALA A 181 4.76 -16.68 -12.44
C ALA A 181 5.31 -16.31 -11.05
N ASP A 182 6.56 -15.83 -10.99
CA ASP A 182 7.20 -15.39 -9.75
C ASP A 182 6.48 -14.22 -9.08
N THR A 183 5.93 -13.27 -9.84
CA THR A 183 5.14 -12.17 -9.29
C THR A 183 3.87 -12.67 -8.61
N TYR A 184 3.17 -13.62 -9.23
CA TYR A 184 1.97 -14.21 -8.65
C TYR A 184 2.26 -14.98 -7.36
N GLU A 185 3.29 -15.80 -7.35
CA GLU A 185 3.68 -16.56 -6.15
C GLU A 185 4.09 -15.63 -5.01
N ALA A 186 4.77 -14.56 -5.31
CA ALA A 186 5.17 -13.59 -4.30
C ALA A 186 3.97 -12.80 -3.75
N PHE A 187 3.02 -12.35 -4.57
CA PHE A 187 1.78 -11.75 -4.09
C PHE A 187 0.96 -12.72 -3.24
N LYS A 188 0.92 -14.00 -3.63
CA LYS A 188 0.25 -15.05 -2.88
C LYS A 188 0.91 -15.32 -1.52
N SER A 189 2.24 -15.28 -1.43
CA SER A 189 2.94 -15.42 -0.16
C SER A 189 2.66 -14.25 0.78
N ILE A 190 2.62 -13.01 0.26
CA ILE A 190 2.24 -11.81 1.02
C ILE A 190 0.78 -11.88 1.47
N GLU A 191 -0.14 -12.25 0.58
CA GLU A 191 -1.55 -12.41 0.90
C GLU A 191 -1.78 -13.39 2.05
N LYS A 192 -1.07 -14.53 2.06
CA LYS A 192 -1.13 -15.50 3.15
C LYS A 192 -0.74 -14.90 4.50
N ILE A 193 0.27 -14.03 4.51
CA ILE A 193 0.68 -13.34 5.74
C ILE A 193 -0.46 -12.44 6.23
N PHE A 194 -1.03 -11.61 5.34
CA PHE A 194 -2.14 -10.74 5.74
C PHE A 194 -3.36 -11.51 6.22
N LEU A 195 -3.79 -12.54 5.49
CA LEU A 195 -4.94 -13.37 5.86
C LEU A 195 -4.74 -14.07 7.22
N LYS A 196 -3.53 -14.51 7.53
CA LYS A 196 -3.16 -15.09 8.84
C LYS A 196 -3.47 -14.15 10.00
N TYR A 197 -3.36 -12.85 9.79
CA TYR A 197 -3.61 -11.82 10.80
C TYR A 197 -4.96 -11.09 10.63
N GLY A 198 -5.87 -11.65 9.84
CA GLY A 198 -7.19 -11.04 9.58
C GLY A 198 -7.11 -9.76 8.76
N GLY A 199 -6.08 -9.64 7.94
CA GLY A 199 -5.88 -8.50 7.04
C GLY A 199 -6.96 -8.42 5.97
N LYS A 200 -7.32 -7.19 5.59
CA LYS A 200 -8.35 -6.90 4.59
C LYS A 200 -7.72 -6.36 3.31
N PRO A 201 -8.11 -6.86 2.12
CA PRO A 201 -7.59 -6.38 0.86
C PRO A 201 -8.21 -5.05 0.45
N HIS A 202 -7.48 -4.26 -0.32
CA HIS A 202 -8.02 -3.09 -0.99
C HIS A 202 -8.85 -3.52 -2.21
N TRP A 203 -10.15 -3.20 -2.23
CA TRP A 203 -11.11 -3.63 -3.24
C TRP A 203 -10.73 -3.32 -4.70
N GLY A 204 -10.05 -2.22 -4.94
CA GLY A 204 -9.64 -1.80 -6.29
C GLY A 204 -8.24 -2.28 -6.70
N LYS A 205 -7.65 -3.24 -6.00
CA LYS A 205 -6.32 -3.76 -6.27
C LYS A 205 -6.33 -5.28 -6.36
N ARG A 206 -5.17 -5.87 -6.65
CA ARG A 206 -5.08 -7.32 -6.80
C ARG A 206 -5.10 -8.03 -5.45
N PHE A 207 -5.98 -9.00 -5.34
CA PHE A 207 -5.99 -10.05 -4.32
C PHE A 207 -6.60 -11.33 -4.92
N MET A 208 -6.33 -12.46 -4.31
CA MET A 208 -6.76 -13.79 -4.79
C MET A 208 -7.75 -14.46 -3.83
N ALA A 209 -7.89 -13.92 -2.61
CA ALA A 209 -8.84 -14.40 -1.62
C ALA A 209 -10.28 -14.44 -2.17
N LYS A 210 -11.00 -15.50 -1.86
CA LYS A 210 -12.37 -15.77 -2.31
C LYS A 210 -13.36 -15.56 -1.15
N ASP A 211 -14.66 -15.77 -1.41
CA ASP A 211 -15.71 -15.66 -0.41
C ASP A 211 -15.38 -16.38 0.92
N ALA A 212 -14.80 -17.56 0.83
CA ALA A 212 -14.46 -18.37 2.02
C ALA A 212 -13.41 -17.72 2.95
N GLU A 213 -12.48 -16.91 2.41
CA GLU A 213 -11.51 -16.14 3.19
C GLU A 213 -12.09 -14.77 3.56
N ILE A 214 -12.73 -14.09 2.60
CA ILE A 214 -13.27 -12.74 2.76
C ILE A 214 -14.35 -12.70 3.83
N SER A 215 -15.25 -13.69 3.85
CA SER A 215 -16.33 -13.77 4.86
C SER A 215 -15.83 -13.87 6.30
N LYS A 216 -14.60 -14.35 6.51
CA LYS A 216 -14.00 -14.48 7.85
C LYS A 216 -13.38 -13.19 8.37
N ILE A 217 -13.05 -12.26 7.47
CA ILE A 217 -12.32 -11.03 7.81
C ILE A 217 -13.20 -9.77 7.80
N TYR A 218 -14.42 -9.84 7.24
CA TYR A 218 -15.38 -8.75 7.23
C TYR A 218 -16.61 -9.10 8.08
N ASP A 219 -16.74 -8.51 9.24
CA ASP A 219 -17.82 -8.77 10.20
C ASP A 219 -19.24 -8.55 9.61
N LYS A 220 -19.33 -7.64 8.63
CA LYS A 220 -20.59 -7.25 7.97
C LYS A 220 -20.75 -7.85 6.56
N TRP A 221 -20.02 -8.94 6.27
CA TRP A 221 -20.04 -9.56 4.93
C TRP A 221 -21.43 -10.08 4.55
N GLU A 222 -22.06 -10.87 5.41
CA GLU A 222 -23.39 -11.42 5.12
C GLU A 222 -24.48 -10.35 5.16
N ASP A 223 -24.42 -9.39 6.10
CA ASP A 223 -25.33 -8.25 6.13
C ASP A 223 -25.27 -7.47 4.81
N PHE A 224 -24.08 -7.24 4.28
CA PHE A 224 -23.87 -6.58 3.00
C PHE A 224 -24.45 -7.39 1.84
N LYS A 225 -24.21 -8.72 1.79
CA LYS A 225 -24.77 -9.59 0.74
C LYS A 225 -26.30 -9.57 0.76
N LEU A 226 -26.91 -9.61 1.93
CA LEU A 226 -28.38 -9.49 2.08
C LEU A 226 -28.90 -8.15 1.57
N LEU A 227 -28.26 -7.05 1.97
CA LEU A 227 -28.63 -5.71 1.51
C LEU A 227 -28.48 -5.58 -0.01
N ARG A 228 -27.37 -6.06 -0.56
CA ARG A 228 -27.12 -6.07 -2.00
C ARG A 228 -28.22 -6.81 -2.77
N ARG A 229 -28.59 -8.04 -2.34
CA ARG A 229 -29.65 -8.82 -2.99
C ARG A 229 -31.00 -8.11 -2.94
N LYS A 230 -31.28 -7.39 -1.85
CA LYS A 230 -32.51 -6.59 -1.73
C LYS A 230 -32.54 -5.42 -2.70
N LEU A 231 -31.40 -4.75 -2.91
CA LEU A 231 -31.29 -3.57 -3.78
C LEU A 231 -31.07 -3.92 -5.26
N ASP A 232 -30.47 -5.06 -5.54
CA ASP A 232 -30.19 -5.58 -6.89
C ASP A 232 -30.63 -7.04 -7.02
N PRO A 233 -31.97 -7.32 -7.00
CA PRO A 233 -32.49 -8.69 -7.04
C PRO A 233 -32.21 -9.43 -8.33
N THR A 234 -31.90 -8.72 -9.41
CA THR A 234 -31.59 -9.28 -10.73
C THR A 234 -30.10 -9.41 -11.00
N ASN A 235 -29.24 -9.07 -10.03
CA ASN A 235 -27.80 -9.11 -10.16
C ASN A 235 -27.23 -8.24 -11.31
N LYS A 236 -27.91 -7.12 -11.64
CA LYS A 236 -27.55 -6.23 -12.74
C LYS A 236 -26.16 -5.59 -12.56
N PHE A 237 -25.74 -5.37 -11.32
CA PHE A 237 -24.45 -4.75 -10.98
C PHE A 237 -23.34 -5.76 -10.68
N LEU A 238 -23.59 -7.06 -10.84
CA LEU A 238 -22.56 -8.08 -10.70
C LEU A 238 -21.91 -8.35 -12.06
N ASN A 239 -20.58 -8.22 -12.09
CA ASN A 239 -19.76 -8.80 -13.16
C ASN A 239 -19.32 -10.23 -12.75
N PRO A 240 -18.68 -11.01 -13.65
CA PRO A 240 -18.24 -12.37 -13.34
C PRO A 240 -17.36 -12.47 -12.09
N TYR A 241 -16.46 -11.50 -11.90
CA TYR A 241 -15.59 -11.44 -10.72
C TYR A 241 -16.39 -11.26 -9.41
N LEU A 242 -17.33 -10.31 -9.37
CA LEU A 242 -18.17 -10.07 -8.21
C LEU A 242 -19.15 -11.22 -7.95
N THR A 243 -19.65 -11.87 -9.00
CA THR A 243 -20.48 -13.08 -8.89
C THR A 243 -19.71 -14.18 -8.15
N GLU A 244 -18.47 -14.43 -8.55
CA GLU A 244 -17.59 -15.40 -7.89
C GLU A 244 -17.25 -14.97 -6.46
N LEU A 245 -16.88 -13.69 -6.26
CA LEU A 245 -16.50 -13.15 -4.97
C LEU A 245 -17.62 -13.23 -3.93
N PHE A 246 -18.87 -12.96 -4.32
CA PHE A 246 -20.04 -13.06 -3.43
C PHE A 246 -20.64 -14.46 -3.38
N ASN A 247 -20.08 -15.43 -4.09
CA ASN A 247 -20.63 -16.78 -4.24
C ASN A 247 -22.11 -16.77 -4.65
N GLU A 248 -22.45 -15.90 -5.61
CA GLU A 248 -23.80 -15.81 -6.15
C GLU A 248 -24.00 -16.80 -7.30
N LYS A 249 -25.22 -17.34 -7.39
CA LYS A 249 -25.57 -18.19 -8.55
C LYS A 249 -25.70 -17.31 -9.79
N THR A 250 -25.07 -17.69 -10.88
CA THR A 250 -25.36 -17.14 -12.21
C THR A 250 -26.78 -17.54 -12.55
N ASN A 251 -27.69 -16.58 -12.66
CA ASN A 251 -28.97 -16.83 -13.32
C ASN A 251 -28.65 -17.02 -14.82
N ASN A 252 -28.60 -18.29 -15.27
CA ASN A 252 -28.59 -18.66 -16.68
C ASN A 252 -29.95 -18.34 -17.28
#